data_448d544476863cbde049d3206ecbe7b1
#
_entry.id   448d544476863cbde049d3206ecbe7b1
#
_cell.length_a   1.000
_cell.length_b   1.000
_cell.length_c   1.000
_cell.angle_alpha   90.00
_cell.angle_beta   90.00
_cell.angle_gamma   90.00
#
_symmetry.space_group_name_H-M   'P 1'
#
loop_
_entity.id
_entity.type
_entity.pdbx_description
1 polymer ?
#
loop_
_entity_poly.entity_id
_entity_poly.type
_entity_poly.pdbx_seq_one_letter_code
_entity_poly.pdbx_strand_id
1 'polypeptide(L)'
;MFIIQFIRGFCMALADSVPGVSGGTIAFLLGFYDKFIDSIDDLLTGTKEERKDAFVFLIKLGIGWISGFVIAVLILTSVFESHIYYISSLFIGFIIFAIPIVIKEEKKCLGTNKKAIPFVLLGIAVVCAIRSEERRVGKECRSRWSPYH
;
A
#
# COMPACT_ATOMS: atom_id res chain seq x y z
N MET A 1 -12.09 -20.45 14.07
CA MET A 1 -12.27 -19.24 13.23
C MET A 1 -10.99 -18.76 12.53
N PHE A 2 -10.00 -19.63 12.32
CA PHE A 2 -8.75 -19.30 11.62
C PHE A 2 -9.00 -18.88 10.16
N ILE A 3 -9.80 -19.63 9.42
CA ILE A 3 -10.07 -19.45 7.99
C ILE A 3 -10.61 -18.05 7.67
N ILE A 4 -11.52 -17.54 8.50
CA ILE A 4 -12.10 -16.20 8.28
C ILE A 4 -11.04 -15.10 8.38
N GLN A 5 -10.15 -15.18 9.37
CA GLN A 5 -9.09 -14.19 9.54
C GLN A 5 -8.04 -14.30 8.41
N PHE A 6 -7.75 -15.53 8.00
CA PHE A 6 -6.88 -15.79 6.86
C PHE A 6 -7.43 -15.15 5.57
N ILE A 7 -8.71 -15.38 5.25
CA ILE A 7 -9.36 -14.79 4.06
C ILE A 7 -9.37 -13.27 4.14
N ARG A 8 -9.64 -12.69 5.31
CA ARG A 8 -9.61 -11.24 5.52
C ARG A 8 -8.24 -10.65 5.23
N GLY A 9 -7.18 -11.25 5.78
CA GLY A 9 -5.80 -10.83 5.50
C GLY A 9 -5.43 -11.00 4.03
N PHE A 10 -5.82 -12.10 3.42
CA PHE A 10 -5.60 -12.37 2.01
C PHE A 10 -6.24 -11.32 1.10
N CYS A 11 -7.51 -10.97 1.34
CA CYS A 11 -8.19 -9.91 0.59
C CYS A 11 -7.55 -8.54 0.78
N MET A 12 -7.08 -8.22 2.00
CA MET A 12 -6.33 -6.99 2.25
C MET A 12 -5.07 -6.92 1.39
N ALA A 13 -4.27 -8.00 1.34
CA ALA A 13 -3.04 -8.03 0.57
C ALA A 13 -3.27 -7.91 -0.94
N LEU A 14 -4.31 -8.54 -1.48
CA LEU A 14 -4.68 -8.35 -2.88
C LEU A 14 -5.04 -6.90 -3.19
N ALA A 15 -5.76 -6.24 -2.30
CA ALA A 15 -6.11 -4.83 -2.45
C ALA A 15 -4.88 -3.91 -2.37
N ASP A 16 -3.97 -4.15 -1.42
CA ASP A 16 -2.72 -3.40 -1.27
C ASP A 16 -1.80 -3.53 -2.49
N SER A 17 -1.96 -4.60 -3.26
CA SER A 17 -1.19 -4.83 -4.48
C SER A 17 -1.68 -3.99 -5.68
N VAL A 18 -2.85 -3.36 -5.56
CA VAL A 18 -3.46 -2.53 -6.61
C VAL A 18 -3.28 -1.05 -6.25
N PRO A 19 -2.58 -0.24 -7.07
CA PRO A 19 -2.42 1.18 -6.83
C PRO A 19 -3.77 1.91 -6.72
N GLY A 20 -3.93 2.73 -5.67
CA GLY A 20 -5.16 3.48 -5.41
C GLY A 20 -6.22 2.74 -4.59
N VAL A 21 -5.98 1.47 -4.24
CA VAL A 21 -6.80 0.71 -3.30
C VAL A 21 -6.00 0.46 -2.03
N SER A 22 -6.64 0.58 -0.87
CA SER A 22 -6.00 0.37 0.43
C SER A 22 -6.59 -0.85 1.12
N GLY A 23 -5.73 -1.70 1.71
CA GLY A 23 -6.14 -2.82 2.53
C GLY A 23 -7.00 -2.39 3.73
N GLY A 24 -6.79 -1.18 4.25
CA GLY A 24 -7.65 -0.58 5.27
C GLY A 24 -9.09 -0.39 4.79
N THR A 25 -9.28 0.02 3.55
CA THR A 25 -10.62 0.11 2.93
C THR A 25 -11.31 -1.26 2.87
N ILE A 26 -10.55 -2.30 2.55
CA ILE A 26 -11.07 -3.68 2.56
C ILE A 26 -11.41 -4.14 3.98
N ALA A 27 -10.59 -3.80 4.97
CA ALA A 27 -10.89 -4.10 6.36
C ALA A 27 -12.21 -3.44 6.82
N PHE A 28 -12.45 -2.20 6.40
CA PHE A 28 -13.68 -1.48 6.66
C PHE A 28 -14.89 -2.13 5.97
N LEU A 29 -14.79 -2.43 4.68
CA LEU A 29 -15.85 -3.08 3.89
C LEU A 29 -16.22 -4.47 4.44
N LEU A 30 -15.24 -5.23 4.91
CA LEU A 30 -15.43 -6.55 5.52
C LEU A 30 -15.83 -6.49 7.00
N GLY A 31 -16.01 -5.29 7.56
CA GLY A 31 -16.53 -5.05 8.89
C GLY A 31 -15.62 -5.53 10.03
N PHE A 32 -14.30 -5.49 9.86
CA PHE A 32 -13.35 -5.85 10.90
C PHE A 32 -12.28 -4.79 11.18
N TYR A 33 -12.43 -3.60 10.58
CA TYR A 33 -11.48 -2.50 10.73
C TYR A 33 -11.30 -2.08 12.20
N ASP A 34 -12.40 -1.88 12.93
CA ASP A 34 -12.35 -1.49 14.35
C ASP A 34 -11.61 -2.56 15.15
N LYS A 35 -11.95 -3.83 14.96
CA LYS A 35 -11.24 -4.93 15.62
C LYS A 35 -9.76 -5.00 15.26
N PHE A 36 -9.40 -4.61 14.05
CA PHE A 36 -8.00 -4.56 13.63
C PHE A 36 -7.25 -3.45 14.36
N ILE A 37 -7.83 -2.25 14.47
CA ILE A 37 -7.25 -1.12 15.19
C ILE A 37 -7.19 -1.41 16.69
N ASP A 38 -8.28 -1.89 17.30
CA ASP A 38 -8.33 -2.27 18.71
C ASP A 38 -7.26 -3.33 19.03
N SER A 39 -7.06 -4.32 18.17
CA SER A 39 -6.02 -5.34 18.37
C SER A 39 -4.61 -4.77 18.32
N ILE A 40 -4.36 -3.71 17.55
CA ILE A 40 -3.08 -3.00 17.57
C ILE A 40 -2.90 -2.22 18.87
N ASP A 41 -3.95 -1.55 19.33
CA ASP A 41 -3.93 -0.81 20.59
C ASP A 41 -3.78 -1.75 21.80
N ASP A 42 -4.52 -2.84 21.85
CA ASP A 42 -4.41 -3.89 22.87
C ASP A 42 -3.02 -4.50 22.94
N LEU A 43 -2.33 -4.61 21.79
CA LEU A 43 -0.96 -5.12 21.76
C LEU A 43 0.02 -4.17 22.48
N LEU A 44 -0.23 -2.87 22.43
CA LEU A 44 0.63 -1.83 23.01
C LEU A 44 0.24 -1.51 24.46
N THR A 45 -1.06 -1.35 24.75
CA THR A 45 -1.59 -0.81 25.99
C THR A 45 -2.41 -1.81 26.80
N GLY A 46 -2.86 -2.92 26.18
CA GLY A 46 -3.75 -3.90 26.80
C GLY A 46 -3.14 -4.75 27.92
N THR A 47 -4.00 -5.40 28.68
CA THR A 47 -3.64 -6.38 29.70
C THR A 47 -2.98 -7.62 29.09
N LYS A 48 -2.39 -8.48 29.93
CA LYS A 48 -1.68 -9.69 29.43
C LYS A 48 -2.59 -10.62 28.61
N GLU A 49 -3.87 -10.71 28.96
CA GLU A 49 -4.85 -11.56 28.27
C GLU A 49 -5.31 -10.92 26.95
N GLU A 50 -5.67 -9.63 26.97
CA GLU A 50 -6.04 -8.87 25.77
C GLU A 50 -4.91 -8.85 24.74
N ARG A 51 -3.69 -8.63 25.19
CA ARG A 51 -2.50 -8.66 24.36
C ARG A 51 -2.28 -10.02 23.68
N LYS A 52 -2.55 -11.13 24.38
CA LYS A 52 -2.44 -12.45 23.82
C LYS A 52 -3.50 -12.70 22.73
N ASP A 53 -4.73 -12.29 22.98
CA ASP A 53 -5.83 -12.47 22.02
C ASP A 53 -5.63 -11.58 20.78
N ALA A 54 -5.20 -10.33 20.97
CA ALA A 54 -4.81 -9.42 19.90
C ALA A 54 -3.67 -9.98 19.06
N PHE A 55 -2.64 -10.53 19.69
CA PHE A 55 -1.49 -11.13 19.01
C PHE A 55 -1.90 -12.35 18.17
N VAL A 56 -2.74 -13.23 18.72
CA VAL A 56 -3.26 -14.39 17.98
C VAL A 56 -4.14 -13.98 16.80
N PHE A 57 -4.94 -12.93 16.96
CA PHE A 57 -5.74 -12.37 15.88
C PHE A 57 -4.86 -11.81 14.75
N LEU A 58 -3.88 -10.97 15.10
CA LEU A 58 -2.98 -10.33 14.15
C LEU A 58 -2.09 -11.35 13.42
N ILE A 59 -1.61 -12.40 14.09
CA ILE A 59 -0.86 -13.47 13.43
C ILE A 59 -1.72 -14.18 12.39
N LYS A 60 -2.96 -14.55 12.73
CA LYS A 60 -3.87 -15.22 11.77
C LYS A 60 -4.17 -14.35 10.56
N LEU A 61 -4.37 -13.06 10.78
CA LEU A 61 -4.57 -12.08 9.74
C LEU A 61 -3.29 -11.91 8.90
N GLY A 62 -2.13 -11.79 9.57
CA GLY A 62 -0.83 -11.61 8.94
C GLY A 62 -0.40 -12.79 8.05
N ILE A 63 -0.68 -14.02 8.46
CA ILE A 63 -0.41 -15.21 7.61
C ILE A 63 -1.23 -15.13 6.32
N GLY A 64 -2.51 -14.75 6.42
CA GLY A 64 -3.37 -14.52 5.25
C GLY A 64 -2.82 -13.39 4.38
N TRP A 65 -2.39 -12.28 4.98
CA TRP A 65 -1.83 -11.13 4.29
C TRP A 65 -0.53 -11.48 3.56
N ILE A 66 0.42 -12.14 4.22
CA ILE A 66 1.69 -12.56 3.59
C ILE A 66 1.44 -13.50 2.42
N SER A 67 0.57 -14.51 2.58
CA SER A 67 0.25 -15.45 1.49
C SER A 67 -0.42 -14.75 0.31
N GLY A 68 -1.35 -13.85 0.55
CA GLY A 68 -2.01 -13.04 -0.48
C GLY A 68 -1.03 -12.12 -1.20
N PHE A 69 -0.12 -11.49 -0.45
CA PHE A 69 0.90 -10.61 -1.02
C PHE A 69 1.88 -11.38 -1.92
N VAL A 70 2.38 -12.53 -1.47
CA VAL A 70 3.26 -13.38 -2.29
C VAL A 70 2.58 -13.80 -3.60
N ILE A 71 1.34 -14.26 -3.52
CA ILE A 71 0.57 -14.67 -4.71
C ILE A 71 0.35 -13.46 -5.63
N ALA A 72 -0.02 -12.31 -5.09
CA ALA A 72 -0.20 -11.10 -5.88
C ALA A 72 1.08 -10.68 -6.61
N VAL A 73 2.24 -10.72 -5.93
CA VAL A 73 3.55 -10.41 -6.54
C VAL A 73 3.87 -11.38 -7.67
N LEU A 74 3.69 -12.68 -7.46
CA LEU A 74 3.96 -13.69 -8.49
C LEU A 74 3.07 -13.51 -9.73
N ILE A 75 1.77 -13.24 -9.53
CA ILE A 75 0.84 -12.97 -10.63
C ILE A 75 1.24 -11.68 -11.35
N LEU A 76 1.47 -10.60 -10.61
CA LEU A 76 1.85 -9.31 -11.20
C LEU A 76 3.14 -9.42 -12.00
N THR A 77 4.18 -10.07 -11.47
CA THR A 77 5.46 -10.25 -12.17
C THR A 77 5.26 -10.98 -13.49
N SER A 78 4.53 -12.11 -13.47
CA SER A 78 4.26 -12.90 -14.68
C SER A 78 3.47 -12.11 -15.73
N VAL A 79 2.47 -11.33 -15.29
CA VAL A 79 1.64 -10.55 -16.21
C VAL A 79 2.38 -9.30 -16.70
N PHE A 80 3.26 -8.69 -15.88
CA PHE A 80 4.11 -7.58 -16.31
C PHE A 80 5.08 -7.98 -17.41
N GLU A 81 5.71 -9.16 -17.33
CA GLU A 81 6.60 -9.65 -18.36
C GLU A 81 5.91 -9.81 -19.70
N SER A 82 4.65 -10.25 -19.71
CA SER A 82 3.89 -10.51 -20.93
C SER A 82 3.15 -9.28 -21.47
N HIS A 83 2.67 -8.37 -20.60
CA HIS A 83 1.70 -7.33 -20.95
C HIS A 83 1.98 -5.99 -20.25
N ILE A 84 3.23 -5.55 -20.21
CA ILE A 84 3.67 -4.36 -19.49
C ILE A 84 2.86 -3.10 -19.81
N TYR A 85 2.52 -2.87 -21.08
CA TYR A 85 1.78 -1.67 -21.49
C TYR A 85 0.34 -1.65 -20.97
N TYR A 86 -0.34 -2.80 -21.01
CA TYR A 86 -1.73 -2.90 -20.54
C TYR A 86 -1.83 -2.71 -19.03
N ILE A 87 -0.93 -3.30 -18.26
CA ILE A 87 -0.92 -3.19 -16.80
C ILE A 87 -0.50 -1.79 -16.36
N SER A 88 0.52 -1.21 -17.01
CA SER A 88 0.91 0.17 -16.71
C SER A 88 -0.22 1.16 -17.00
N SER A 89 -0.96 0.98 -18.10
CA SER A 89 -2.11 1.80 -18.43
C SER A 89 -3.25 1.64 -17.41
N LEU A 90 -3.50 0.41 -16.96
CA LEU A 90 -4.49 0.11 -15.92
C LEU A 90 -4.14 0.80 -14.60
N PHE A 91 -2.88 0.71 -14.17
CA PHE A 91 -2.42 1.36 -12.94
C PHE A 91 -2.49 2.88 -13.01
N ILE A 92 -2.11 3.47 -14.15
CA ILE A 92 -2.27 4.91 -14.39
C ILE A 92 -3.74 5.30 -14.29
N GLY A 93 -4.64 4.51 -14.88
CA GLY A 93 -6.09 4.72 -14.77
C GLY A 93 -6.59 4.71 -13.33
N PHE A 94 -6.17 3.73 -12.52
CA PHE A 94 -6.53 3.69 -11.09
C PHE A 94 -6.00 4.91 -10.32
N ILE A 95 -4.76 5.32 -10.56
CA ILE A 95 -4.17 6.48 -9.89
C ILE A 95 -4.94 7.75 -10.27
N ILE A 96 -5.23 7.97 -11.55
CA ILE A 96 -5.99 9.13 -12.01
C ILE A 96 -7.39 9.15 -11.39
N PHE A 97 -8.05 7.99 -11.31
CA PHE A 97 -9.39 7.90 -10.71
C PHE A 97 -9.37 8.08 -9.19
N ALA A 98 -8.30 7.66 -8.51
CA ALA A 98 -8.16 7.83 -7.06
C ALA A 98 -7.95 9.29 -6.65
N ILE A 99 -7.30 10.13 -7.47
CA ILE A 99 -7.00 11.54 -7.16
C ILE A 99 -8.27 12.33 -6.76
N PRO A 100 -9.37 12.35 -7.53
CA PRO A 100 -10.54 13.13 -7.16
C PRO A 100 -11.24 12.60 -5.90
N ILE A 101 -11.15 11.30 -5.64
CA ILE A 101 -11.72 10.68 -4.43
C ILE A 101 -10.96 11.19 -3.20
N VAL A 102 -9.62 11.08 -3.22
CA VAL A 102 -8.76 11.56 -2.13
C VAL A 102 -8.95 13.06 -1.89
N ILE A 103 -8.97 13.88 -2.96
CA ILE A 103 -9.21 15.33 -2.83
C ILE A 103 -10.57 15.62 -2.20
N LYS A 104 -11.61 14.84 -2.52
CA LYS A 104 -12.95 15.03 -1.97
C LYS A 104 -13.03 14.68 -0.49
N GLU A 105 -12.36 13.62 -0.07
CA GLU A 105 -12.29 13.24 1.34
C GLU A 105 -11.45 14.22 2.16
N GLU A 106 -10.28 14.58 1.66
CA GLU A 106 -9.37 15.52 2.31
C GLU A 106 -9.96 16.93 2.45
N LYS A 107 -10.80 17.39 1.51
CA LYS A 107 -11.51 18.67 1.64
C LYS A 107 -12.40 18.74 2.89
N LYS A 108 -12.90 17.61 3.38
CA LYS A 108 -13.69 17.56 4.61
C LYS A 108 -12.81 17.75 5.88
N CYS A 109 -11.57 17.25 5.84
CA CYS A 109 -10.64 17.32 6.96
C CYS A 109 -9.72 18.54 6.91
N LEU A 110 -9.28 18.94 5.74
CA LEU A 110 -8.29 20.01 5.51
C LEU A 110 -8.90 21.42 5.46
N GLY A 111 -10.21 21.60 5.66
CA GLY A 111 -10.88 22.89 5.64
C GLY A 111 -9.96 24.11 5.64
N THR A 112 -9.52 24.57 4.49
CA THR A 112 -8.72 25.79 4.24
C THR A 112 -7.44 25.96 5.10
N ASN A 113 -6.82 24.89 5.56
CA ASN A 113 -5.66 25.01 6.43
C ASN A 113 -4.39 25.27 5.60
N LYS A 114 -4.07 26.57 5.40
CA LYS A 114 -2.85 27.03 4.70
C LYS A 114 -1.54 26.41 5.26
N LYS A 115 -1.59 25.85 6.47
CA LYS A 115 -0.46 25.17 7.12
C LYS A 115 -0.13 23.81 6.46
N ALA A 116 -1.02 23.23 5.65
CA ALA A 116 -0.77 21.99 4.92
C ALA A 116 0.12 22.19 3.66
N ILE A 117 0.13 23.41 3.11
CA ILE A 117 0.90 23.72 1.89
C ILE A 117 2.40 23.37 1.98
N PRO A 118 3.13 23.73 3.06
CA PRO A 118 4.54 23.37 3.16
C PRO A 118 4.79 21.86 3.22
N PHE A 119 3.88 21.09 3.80
CA PHE A 119 3.99 19.62 3.82
C PHE A 119 3.78 19.00 2.44
N VAL A 120 2.86 19.53 1.65
CA VAL A 120 2.66 19.11 0.26
C VAL A 120 3.89 19.42 -0.57
N LEU A 121 4.46 20.62 -0.45
CA LEU A 121 5.69 21.02 -1.15
C LEU A 121 6.87 20.14 -0.73
N LEU A 122 7.00 19.83 0.56
CA LEU A 122 8.02 18.92 1.07
C LEU A 122 7.87 17.52 0.44
N GLY A 123 6.66 16.98 0.40
CA GLY A 123 6.39 15.68 -0.23
C GLY A 123 6.77 15.66 -1.71
N ILE A 124 6.40 16.70 -2.47
CA ILE A 124 6.78 16.84 -3.87
C ILE A 124 8.31 16.92 -4.02
N ALA A 125 8.98 17.69 -3.16
CA ALA A 125 10.44 17.84 -3.20
C ALA A 125 11.14 16.50 -2.92
N VAL A 126 10.67 15.72 -1.94
CA VAL A 126 11.22 14.41 -1.61
C VAL A 126 11.06 13.45 -2.79
N VAL A 127 9.88 13.37 -3.40
CA VAL A 127 9.62 12.50 -4.57
C VAL A 127 10.50 12.91 -5.75
N CYS A 128 10.64 14.22 -6.01
CA CYS A 128 11.52 14.74 -7.07
C CYS A 128 13.00 14.41 -6.79
N ALA A 129 13.45 14.48 -5.54
CA ALA A 129 14.81 14.15 -5.15
C ALA A 129 15.10 12.65 -5.39
N ILE A 130 14.24 11.76 -4.93
CA ILE A 130 14.36 10.30 -5.14
C ILE A 130 14.44 9.98 -6.64
N ARG A 131 13.53 10.57 -7.44
CA ARG A 131 13.51 10.35 -8.89
C ARG A 131 14.76 10.91 -9.60
N SER A 132 15.36 11.98 -9.08
CA SER A 132 16.60 12.53 -9.65
C SER A 132 17.79 11.60 -9.42
N GLU A 133 17.80 10.88 -8.31
CA GLU A 133 18.84 9.91 -7.95
C GLU A 133 18.75 8.63 -8.81
N GLU A 134 17.54 8.10 -9.03
CA GLU A 134 17.33 6.97 -9.96
C GLU A 134 17.80 7.28 -11.37
N ARG A 135 17.61 8.51 -11.85
CA ARG A 135 18.11 8.93 -13.16
C ARG A 135 19.63 9.01 -13.23
N ARG A 136 20.33 9.32 -12.14
CA ARG A 136 21.80 9.31 -12.07
C ARG A 136 22.33 7.88 -12.16
N VAL A 137 21.80 6.99 -11.33
CA VAL A 137 22.19 5.57 -11.29
C VAL A 137 21.96 4.92 -12.65
N GLY A 138 20.82 5.17 -13.29
CA GLY A 138 20.50 4.64 -14.61
C GLY A 138 21.46 5.14 -15.71
N LYS A 139 21.97 6.38 -15.63
CA LYS A 139 22.97 6.91 -16.57
C LYS A 139 24.36 6.31 -16.34
N GLU A 140 24.77 6.11 -15.10
CA GLU A 140 26.06 5.48 -14.78
C GLU A 140 26.12 4.02 -15.20
N CYS A 141 25.04 3.25 -14.99
CA CYS A 141 24.94 1.88 -15.49
C CYS A 141 25.01 1.83 -17.02
N ARG A 142 24.35 2.75 -17.73
CA ARG A 142 24.33 2.78 -19.20
C ARG A 142 25.67 3.17 -19.78
N SER A 143 26.44 4.07 -19.15
CA SER A 143 27.78 4.48 -19.60
C SER A 143 28.83 3.38 -19.40
N ARG A 144 28.65 2.51 -18.37
CA ARG A 144 29.55 1.40 -18.06
C ARG A 144 29.36 0.19 -18.99
N TRP A 145 28.23 0.09 -19.70
CA TRP A 145 27.88 -1.00 -20.61
C TRP A 145 27.88 -0.58 -22.09
N SER A 146 28.51 0.51 -22.45
CA SER A 146 28.69 0.86 -23.86
C SER A 146 29.86 0.04 -24.43
N PRO A 147 29.62 -0.89 -25.36
CA PRO A 147 30.70 -1.76 -25.92
C PRO A 147 31.51 -1.09 -27.01
N TYR A 148 31.43 0.22 -27.19
CA TYR A 148 32.21 0.96 -28.18
C TYR A 148 33.14 1.97 -27.51
N HIS A 149 34.36 1.51 -27.29
CA HIS A 149 35.58 2.28 -27.33
C HIS A 149 36.43 1.73 -28.45
#